data_1d8b8b9cadbf0bb0ee6a4b3853bb0dd6
#
_entry.id   1d8b8b9cadbf0bb0ee6a4b3853bb0dd6
#
_cell.length_a   1.000
_cell.length_b   1.000
_cell.length_c   1.000
_cell.angle_alpha   90.00
_cell.angle_beta   90.00
_cell.angle_gamma   90.00
#
_symmetry.space_group_name_H-M   'P 1'
#
loop_
_entity.id
_entity.type
_entity.pdbx_description
1 polymer ?
#
loop_
_entity_poly.entity_id
_entity_poly.type
_entity_poly.pdbx_seq_one_letter_code
_entity_poly.pdbx_strand_id
1 'polypeptide(L)' 'MDNAHESALEAKHAGLDAKISAEMQRPSPDQIKLAELKKQKLKIKERLFTH' A
#
# COMPACT_ATOMS: atom_id res chain seq x y z
N MET A 1 -12.92 13.34 13.94
CA MET A 1 -11.67 13.21 14.11
C MET A 1 -11.01 12.14 13.38
N ASP A 2 -11.59 11.00 13.37
CA ASP A 2 -10.94 9.88 12.73
C ASP A 2 -11.01 9.92 11.23
N ASN A 3 -11.87 10.73 10.65
CA ASN A 3 -11.99 10.81 9.20
C ASN A 3 -10.70 11.24 8.52
N ALA A 4 -10.00 12.22 9.12
CA ALA A 4 -8.74 12.68 8.53
C ALA A 4 -7.69 11.58 8.58
N HIS A 5 -7.64 10.82 9.69
CA HIS A 5 -6.70 9.74 9.85
C HIS A 5 -6.99 8.61 8.88
N GLU A 6 -8.26 8.23 8.75
CA GLU A 6 -8.65 7.19 7.82
C GLU A 6 -8.39 7.59 6.37
N SER A 7 -8.68 8.86 6.05
CA SER A 7 -8.39 9.35 4.70
C SER A 7 -6.91 9.28 4.37
N ALA A 8 -6.06 9.59 5.35
CA ALA A 8 -4.62 9.50 5.13
C ALA A 8 -4.19 8.05 4.91
N LEU A 9 -4.75 7.12 5.69
CA LEU A 9 -4.43 5.70 5.51
C LEU A 9 -4.93 5.18 4.17
N GLU A 10 -6.11 5.59 3.75
CA GLU A 10 -6.64 5.19 2.46
C GLU A 10 -5.80 5.75 1.32
N ALA A 11 -5.34 6.99 1.45
CA ALA A 11 -4.47 7.58 0.45
C ALA A 11 -3.15 6.83 0.35
N LYS A 12 -2.58 6.44 1.49
CA LYS A 12 -1.35 5.64 1.49
C LYS A 12 -1.57 4.27 0.86
N HIS A 13 -2.71 3.66 1.16
CA HIS A 13 -3.06 2.36 0.60
C HIS A 13 -3.16 2.45 -0.93
N ALA A 14 -3.84 3.48 -1.41
CA ALA A 14 -3.97 3.69 -2.86
C ALA A 14 -2.62 3.98 -3.51
N GLY A 15 -1.77 4.75 -2.82
CA GLY A 15 -0.43 5.04 -3.32
C GLY A 15 0.42 3.78 -3.42
N LEU A 16 0.32 2.91 -2.42
CA LEU A 16 1.05 1.64 -2.46
C LEU A 16 0.55 0.73 -3.56
N ASP A 17 -0.78 0.69 -3.77
CA ASP A 17 -1.34 -0.07 -4.88
C ASP A 17 -0.79 0.40 -6.21
N ALA A 18 -0.71 1.72 -6.39
CA ALA A 18 -0.18 2.28 -7.63
C ALA A 18 1.28 1.91 -7.82
N LYS A 19 2.07 1.97 -6.74
CA LYS A 19 3.48 1.60 -6.81
C LYS A 19 3.67 0.12 -7.12
N ILE A 20 2.85 -0.74 -6.52
CA ILE A 20 2.90 -2.17 -6.79
C ILE A 20 2.58 -2.42 -8.27
N SER A 21 1.51 -1.80 -8.75
CA SER A 21 1.11 -1.96 -10.14
C SER A 21 2.20 -1.51 -11.10
N ALA A 22 2.81 -0.35 -10.83
CA ALA A 22 3.88 0.16 -11.67
C ALA A 22 5.08 -0.78 -11.67
N GLU A 23 5.42 -1.33 -10.52
CA GLU A 23 6.55 -2.24 -10.43
C GLU A 23 6.28 -3.54 -11.18
N MET A 24 5.05 -4.03 -11.10
CA MET A 24 4.67 -5.25 -11.80
C MET A 24 4.63 -5.10 -13.32
N GLN A 25 4.47 -3.87 -13.80
CA GLN A 25 4.44 -3.61 -15.23
C GLN A 25 5.83 -3.46 -15.84
N ARG A 26 6.86 -3.42 -15.02
CA ARG A 26 8.22 -3.34 -15.53
C ARG A 26 8.62 -4.66 -16.14
N PRO A 27 9.51 -4.64 -17.15
CA PRO A 27 9.98 -5.89 -17.79
C PRO A 27 10.61 -6.86 -16.80
N SER A 28 11.25 -6.34 -15.75
CA SER A 28 11.89 -7.19 -14.75
C SER A 28 11.56 -6.63 -13.37
N PRO A 29 10.40 -7.02 -12.82
CA PRO A 29 9.99 -6.51 -11.51
C PRO A 29 10.97 -6.90 -10.40
N ASP A 30 11.18 -5.97 -9.48
CA ASP A 30 12.04 -6.22 -8.32
C ASP A 30 11.21 -6.93 -7.26
N GLN A 31 11.49 -8.22 -7.07
CA GLN A 31 10.72 -9.05 -6.14
C GLN A 31 10.87 -8.57 -4.68
N ILE A 32 12.04 -8.09 -4.33
CA ILE A 32 12.29 -7.59 -2.97
C ILE A 32 11.45 -6.34 -2.73
N LYS A 33 11.46 -5.43 -3.70
CA LYS A 33 10.69 -4.20 -3.60
C LYS A 33 9.19 -4.49 -3.56
N LEU A 34 8.74 -5.43 -4.39
CA LEU A 34 7.33 -5.84 -4.38
C LEU A 34 6.93 -6.42 -3.03
N ALA A 35 7.78 -7.24 -2.44
CA ALA A 35 7.50 -7.82 -1.14
C ALA A 35 7.37 -6.74 -0.07
N GLU A 36 8.25 -5.75 -0.09
CA GLU A 36 8.19 -4.66 0.85
C GLU A 36 6.92 -3.83 0.67
N LEU A 37 6.57 -3.52 -0.57
CA LEU A 37 5.37 -2.76 -0.85
C LEU A 37 4.12 -3.49 -0.41
N LYS A 38 4.06 -4.78 -0.67
CA LYS A 38 2.92 -5.61 -0.27
C LYS A 38 2.82 -5.70 1.25
N LYS A 39 3.95 -5.77 1.93
CA LYS A 39 3.98 -5.79 3.38
C LYS A 39 3.44 -4.50 3.97
N GLN A 40 3.85 -3.36 3.42
CA GLN A 40 3.37 -2.06 3.86
C GLN A 40 1.87 -1.93 3.60
N LYS A 41 1.43 -2.38 2.44
CA LYS A 41 0.01 -2.34 2.10
C LYS A 41 -0.81 -3.16 3.10
N LEU A 42 -0.32 -4.33 3.45
CA LEU A 42 -1.01 -5.19 4.40
C LEU A 42 -1.14 -4.52 5.77
N LYS A 43 -0.07 -3.89 6.24
CA LYS A 43 -0.10 -3.19 7.53
C LYS A 43 -1.13 -2.08 7.54
N ILE A 44 -1.21 -1.33 6.46
CA ILE A 44 -2.18 -0.24 6.36
C ILE A 44 -3.59 -0.80 6.29
N LYS A 45 -3.77 -1.87 5.54
CA LYS A 45 -5.06 -2.53 5.43
C LYS A 45 -5.54 -3.02 6.79
N GLU A 46 -4.64 -3.59 7.58
CA GLU A 46 -4.99 -4.06 8.92
C GLU A 46 -5.44 -2.90 9.80
N ARG A 47 -4.78 -1.76 9.71
CA ARG A 47 -5.16 -0.59 10.48
C ARG A 47 -6.53 -0.06 10.08
N LEU A 48 -6.85 -0.14 8.80
CA LEU A 48 -8.15 0.30 8.32
C LEU A 48 -9.28 -0.59 8.82
N PHE A 49 -9.01 -1.86 9.01
CA PHE A 49 -10.04 -2.82 9.41
C PHE A 49 -10.09 -3.08 10.90
N THR A 50 -9.06 -2.75 11.64
CA THR A 50 -9.00 -3.09 13.06
C THR A 50 -8.77 -1.88 13.94
N HIS A 51 -9.43 -0.81 13.70
CA HIS A 51 -9.26 0.34 14.58
C HIS A 51 -10.23 0.37 15.77
#